data_607534ce03262e4933f3e9d260ab8608
#
_entry.id   607534ce03262e4933f3e9d260ab8608
#
_cell.length_a   1.000
_cell.length_b   1.000
_cell.length_c   1.000
_cell.angle_alpha   90.00
_cell.angle_beta   90.00
_cell.angle_gamma   90.00
#
_symmetry.space_group_name_H-M   'P 1'
#
loop_
_entity.id
_entity.type
_entity.pdbx_description
1 polymer ?
#
loop_
_entity_poly.entity_id
_entity_poly.type
_entity_poly.pdbx_seq_one_letter_code
_entity_poly.pdbx_strand_id
1 'polypeptide(L)'
;PCPGLDQSTVTVTVVNPPDPGTNGAVSVCSNGAALSLFAQLGGAPQAGGTWSGPSAVVGGMFTPGTMSAGNYTYSLPAAAPCPAVSSTVAVTVNQPPDPGSSGAVTMCSTGAAIDLIAQLGGTPDAGGTWSGPSAVVGGMIDPATMSAGVYTYTVAGTAPCPDQTATV
;
A
#
# COMPACT_ATOMS: atom_id res chain seq x y z
N PRO A 1 -14.92 34.52 -73.41
CA PRO A 1 -14.03 34.08 -72.34
C PRO A 1 -14.87 33.37 -71.29
N CYS A 2 -14.59 32.09 -71.03
CA CYS A 2 -15.19 31.37 -69.92
C CYS A 2 -14.64 31.99 -68.64
N PRO A 3 -15.48 32.33 -67.66
CA PRO A 3 -14.96 32.73 -66.30
C PRO A 3 -14.19 31.56 -65.73
N GLY A 4 -13.01 31.86 -65.17
CA GLY A 4 -12.19 30.87 -64.48
C GLY A 4 -13.02 30.17 -63.44
N LEU A 5 -12.76 28.89 -63.23
CA LEU A 5 -13.37 28.12 -62.15
C LEU A 5 -12.91 28.74 -60.81
N ASP A 6 -13.83 29.37 -60.10
CA ASP A 6 -13.59 29.79 -58.72
C ASP A 6 -13.39 28.53 -57.86
N GLN A 7 -12.19 28.31 -57.38
CA GLN A 7 -11.86 27.22 -56.46
C GLN A 7 -11.96 27.72 -55.02
N SER A 8 -12.82 27.08 -54.26
CA SER A 8 -12.89 27.25 -52.79
C SER A 8 -12.19 26.06 -52.13
N THR A 9 -11.33 26.35 -51.18
CA THR A 9 -10.66 25.32 -50.38
C THR A 9 -11.24 25.27 -48.98
N VAL A 10 -11.47 24.07 -48.47
CA VAL A 10 -11.85 23.81 -47.08
C VAL A 10 -10.72 23.06 -46.42
N THR A 11 -10.20 23.61 -45.34
CA THR A 11 -9.20 22.93 -44.51
C THR A 11 -9.91 22.16 -43.41
N VAL A 12 -9.70 20.85 -43.35
CA VAL A 12 -10.21 19.98 -42.29
C VAL A 12 -9.06 19.60 -41.38
N THR A 13 -9.18 19.94 -40.09
CA THR A 13 -8.22 19.54 -39.08
C THR A 13 -8.87 18.48 -38.18
N VAL A 14 -8.19 17.35 -38.01
CA VAL A 14 -8.59 16.29 -37.07
C VAL A 14 -7.73 16.40 -35.85
N VAL A 15 -8.38 16.55 -34.69
CA VAL A 15 -7.71 16.60 -33.37
C VAL A 15 -7.89 15.25 -32.67
N ASN A 16 -6.80 14.65 -32.24
CA ASN A 16 -6.87 13.43 -31.42
C ASN A 16 -7.33 13.77 -30.00
N PRO A 17 -8.21 12.94 -29.40
CA PRO A 17 -8.59 13.14 -28.00
C PRO A 17 -7.38 12.95 -27.08
N PRO A 18 -7.34 13.66 -25.95
CA PRO A 18 -6.33 13.37 -24.92
C PRO A 18 -6.48 11.94 -24.39
N ASP A 19 -5.37 11.31 -24.03
CA ASP A 19 -5.35 9.94 -23.49
C ASP A 19 -4.96 9.97 -22.00
N PRO A 20 -5.88 9.71 -21.04
CA PRO A 20 -5.60 9.65 -19.64
C PRO A 20 -5.01 8.29 -19.21
N GLY A 21 -4.78 7.37 -20.15
CA GLY A 21 -4.48 5.98 -19.86
C GLY A 21 -5.70 5.18 -19.43
N THR A 22 -5.48 4.04 -18.80
CA THR A 22 -6.52 3.19 -18.25
C THR A 22 -6.48 3.17 -16.72
N ASN A 23 -7.60 2.79 -16.10
CA ASN A 23 -7.69 2.70 -14.65
C ASN A 23 -6.66 1.71 -14.09
N GLY A 24 -6.09 2.08 -12.94
CA GLY A 24 -5.17 1.25 -12.20
C GLY A 24 -5.63 0.98 -10.77
N ALA A 25 -4.90 0.11 -10.10
CA ALA A 25 -5.09 -0.17 -8.68
C ALA A 25 -3.74 -0.51 -8.03
N VAL A 26 -3.59 -0.12 -6.78
CA VAL A 26 -2.41 -0.43 -5.99
C VAL A 26 -2.76 -0.64 -4.53
N SER A 27 -2.13 -1.63 -3.90
CA SER A 27 -2.16 -1.81 -2.45
C SER A 27 -0.81 -1.40 -1.87
N VAL A 28 -0.83 -0.67 -0.77
CA VAL A 28 0.38 -0.17 -0.10
C VAL A 28 0.30 -0.45 1.40
N CYS A 29 1.44 -0.56 2.06
CA CYS A 29 1.49 -0.56 3.53
C CYS A 29 1.49 0.87 4.04
N SER A 30 0.83 1.13 5.18
CA SER A 30 0.73 2.48 5.74
C SER A 30 2.08 3.09 6.13
N ASN A 31 3.07 2.25 6.43
CA ASN A 31 4.45 2.65 6.70
C ASN A 31 5.37 2.55 5.47
N GLY A 32 4.80 2.29 4.28
CA GLY A 32 5.54 2.16 3.03
C GLY A 32 6.02 3.50 2.47
N ALA A 33 6.89 3.44 1.47
CA ALA A 33 7.38 4.62 0.78
C ALA A 33 6.30 5.27 -0.09
N ALA A 34 6.43 6.58 -0.32
CA ALA A 34 5.60 7.29 -1.27
C ALA A 34 5.77 6.74 -2.69
N LEU A 35 4.69 6.74 -3.47
CA LEU A 35 4.68 6.22 -4.83
C LEU A 35 4.00 7.20 -5.80
N SER A 36 4.34 7.08 -7.09
CA SER A 36 3.69 7.86 -8.15
C SER A 36 2.35 7.24 -8.52
N LEU A 37 1.27 8.01 -8.38
CA LEU A 37 -0.06 7.60 -8.87
C LEU A 37 -0.09 7.50 -10.40
N PHE A 38 0.66 8.38 -11.09
CA PHE A 38 0.73 8.37 -12.54
C PHE A 38 1.32 7.05 -13.07
N ALA A 39 2.29 6.48 -12.37
CA ALA A 39 2.88 5.20 -12.73
C ALA A 39 1.95 4.00 -12.49
N GLN A 40 0.84 4.19 -11.78
CA GLN A 40 -0.17 3.14 -11.54
C GLN A 40 -1.28 3.14 -12.61
N LEU A 41 -1.35 4.16 -13.46
CA LEU A 41 -2.24 4.15 -14.61
C LEU A 41 -1.72 3.16 -15.66
N GLY A 42 -2.63 2.45 -16.30
CA GLY A 42 -2.30 1.58 -17.43
C GLY A 42 -2.24 2.35 -18.73
N GLY A 43 -1.78 1.66 -19.79
CA GLY A 43 -1.65 2.26 -21.13
C GLY A 43 -0.44 3.21 -21.22
N ALA A 44 -0.62 4.30 -21.95
CA ALA A 44 0.40 5.34 -22.15
C ALA A 44 -0.21 6.72 -21.86
N PRO A 45 -0.52 7.03 -20.58
CA PRO A 45 -1.19 8.28 -20.22
C PRO A 45 -0.37 9.51 -20.60
N GLN A 46 -1.04 10.51 -21.17
CA GLN A 46 -0.42 11.81 -21.45
C GLN A 46 -0.19 12.57 -20.14
N ALA A 47 0.96 13.23 -20.05
CA ALA A 47 1.28 14.10 -18.93
C ALA A 47 0.54 15.44 -19.01
N GLY A 48 0.50 16.18 -17.87
CA GLY A 48 -0.07 17.54 -17.81
C GLY A 48 -1.49 17.61 -17.27
N GLY A 49 -2.07 16.49 -16.86
CA GLY A 49 -3.37 16.45 -16.16
C GLY A 49 -3.27 16.83 -14.68
N THR A 50 -4.42 16.87 -14.04
CA THR A 50 -4.58 17.18 -12.63
C THR A 50 -5.13 15.99 -11.87
N TRP A 51 -4.74 15.87 -10.59
CA TRP A 51 -5.22 14.83 -9.70
C TRP A 51 -6.27 15.37 -8.72
N SER A 52 -7.29 14.56 -8.46
CA SER A 52 -8.27 14.76 -7.38
C SER A 52 -8.52 13.45 -6.65
N GLY A 53 -8.93 13.50 -5.39
CA GLY A 53 -9.19 12.29 -4.61
C GLY A 53 -9.50 12.59 -3.15
N PRO A 54 -9.51 11.53 -2.29
CA PRO A 54 -9.81 11.69 -0.86
C PRO A 54 -8.84 12.59 -0.11
N SER A 55 -7.59 12.67 -0.58
CA SER A 55 -6.56 13.58 -0.06
C SER A 55 -5.97 14.41 -1.19
N ALA A 56 -5.45 15.59 -0.87
CA ALA A 56 -4.75 16.45 -1.83
C ALA A 56 -3.49 15.75 -2.37
N VAL A 57 -3.34 15.73 -3.70
CA VAL A 57 -2.20 15.12 -4.38
C VAL A 57 -1.22 16.20 -4.81
N VAL A 58 0.00 16.13 -4.32
CA VAL A 58 1.08 17.05 -4.68
C VAL A 58 2.10 16.31 -5.55
N GLY A 59 2.41 16.86 -6.72
CA GLY A 59 3.37 16.26 -7.65
C GLY A 59 3.00 14.86 -8.16
N GLY A 60 1.72 14.48 -8.12
CA GLY A 60 1.27 13.15 -8.52
C GLY A 60 1.68 12.01 -7.57
N MET A 61 2.13 12.33 -6.36
CA MET A 61 2.61 11.36 -5.37
C MET A 61 1.52 11.01 -4.37
N PHE A 62 1.46 9.74 -3.99
CA PHE A 62 0.70 9.20 -2.87
C PHE A 62 1.66 8.84 -1.73
N THR A 63 1.40 9.35 -0.52
CA THR A 63 2.20 9.06 0.68
C THR A 63 1.36 8.22 1.64
N PRO A 64 1.66 6.91 1.79
CA PRO A 64 0.99 6.05 2.77
C PRO A 64 1.14 6.62 4.19
N GLY A 65 0.16 6.33 5.05
CA GLY A 65 0.15 6.81 6.46
C GLY A 65 -0.32 8.25 6.65
N THR A 66 -0.26 9.10 5.62
CA THR A 66 -0.75 10.49 5.70
C THR A 66 -1.91 10.77 4.76
N MET A 67 -2.02 10.03 3.65
CA MET A 67 -3.11 10.16 2.69
C MET A 67 -4.12 9.03 2.84
N SER A 68 -5.39 9.36 2.62
CA SER A 68 -6.49 8.40 2.75
C SER A 68 -6.55 7.43 1.57
N ALA A 69 -6.88 6.17 1.84
CA ALA A 69 -7.23 5.19 0.81
C ALA A 69 -8.45 5.64 0.00
N GLY A 70 -8.59 5.15 -1.22
CA GLY A 70 -9.73 5.42 -2.09
C GLY A 70 -9.33 5.69 -3.54
N ASN A 71 -10.27 6.21 -4.31
CA ASN A 71 -10.08 6.47 -5.73
C ASN A 71 -9.48 7.86 -5.96
N TYR A 72 -8.34 7.88 -6.65
CA TYR A 72 -7.68 9.08 -7.13
C TYR A 72 -7.88 9.20 -8.63
N THR A 73 -8.43 10.34 -9.08
CA THR A 73 -8.78 10.58 -10.47
C THR A 73 -7.77 11.50 -11.12
N TYR A 74 -7.20 11.03 -12.23
CA TYR A 74 -6.38 11.81 -13.14
C TYR A 74 -7.24 12.36 -14.25
N SER A 75 -7.24 13.68 -14.46
CA SER A 75 -8.07 14.37 -15.45
C SER A 75 -7.21 15.17 -16.41
N LEU A 76 -7.42 14.98 -17.69
CA LEU A 76 -6.87 15.79 -18.76
C LEU A 76 -7.92 16.78 -19.26
N PRO A 77 -7.56 18.06 -19.48
CA PRO A 77 -8.49 19.05 -20.00
C PRO A 77 -8.96 18.71 -21.42
N ALA A 78 -10.09 19.27 -21.80
CA ALA A 78 -10.59 19.18 -23.17
C ALA A 78 -9.59 19.78 -24.17
N ALA A 79 -9.42 19.11 -25.31
CA ALA A 79 -8.72 19.62 -26.49
C ALA A 79 -9.76 19.80 -27.59
N ALA A 80 -10.34 20.99 -27.70
CA ALA A 80 -11.46 21.23 -28.63
C ALA A 80 -11.17 20.72 -30.04
N PRO A 81 -12.10 19.99 -30.69
CA PRO A 81 -13.48 19.70 -30.27
C PRO A 81 -13.64 18.48 -29.33
N CYS A 82 -12.55 17.84 -28.89
CA CYS A 82 -12.59 16.66 -28.04
C CYS A 82 -12.89 17.05 -26.57
N PRO A 83 -13.71 16.27 -25.84
CA PRO A 83 -14.03 16.54 -24.45
C PRO A 83 -12.85 16.24 -23.51
N ALA A 84 -12.94 16.70 -22.26
CA ALA A 84 -12.07 16.27 -21.16
C ALA A 84 -12.27 14.77 -20.88
N VAL A 85 -11.19 14.12 -20.44
CA VAL A 85 -11.16 12.68 -20.15
C VAL A 85 -10.47 12.41 -18.82
N SER A 86 -10.76 11.27 -18.20
CA SER A 86 -10.15 10.91 -16.93
C SER A 86 -9.98 9.41 -16.78
N SER A 87 -9.01 9.03 -15.94
CA SER A 87 -8.79 7.68 -15.44
C SER A 87 -8.57 7.69 -13.93
N THR A 88 -8.80 6.56 -13.27
CA THR A 88 -8.71 6.45 -11.82
C THR A 88 -7.66 5.44 -11.38
N VAL A 89 -7.05 5.70 -10.23
CA VAL A 89 -6.23 4.73 -9.49
C VAL A 89 -6.93 4.45 -8.15
N ALA A 90 -7.31 3.18 -7.94
CA ALA A 90 -7.83 2.72 -6.68
C ALA A 90 -6.66 2.39 -5.74
N VAL A 91 -6.55 3.10 -4.62
CA VAL A 91 -5.50 2.89 -3.62
C VAL A 91 -6.08 2.22 -2.39
N THR A 92 -5.53 1.07 -2.01
CA THR A 92 -5.80 0.38 -0.75
C THR A 92 -4.60 0.55 0.19
N VAL A 93 -4.84 0.91 1.44
CA VAL A 93 -3.79 1.04 2.46
C VAL A 93 -3.99 -0.05 3.50
N ASN A 94 -3.03 -0.96 3.60
CA ASN A 94 -2.99 -2.00 4.62
C ASN A 94 -2.18 -1.52 5.83
N GLN A 95 -2.57 -1.94 7.03
CA GLN A 95 -1.79 -1.69 8.25
C GLN A 95 -0.80 -2.85 8.47
N PRO A 96 0.45 -2.56 8.91
CA PRO A 96 1.32 -3.62 9.38
C PRO A 96 0.73 -4.26 10.65
N PRO A 97 0.96 -5.56 10.89
CA PRO A 97 0.55 -6.19 12.14
C PRO A 97 1.37 -5.64 13.31
N ASP A 98 0.81 -5.72 14.50
CA ASP A 98 1.47 -5.34 15.76
C ASP A 98 1.89 -6.60 16.53
N PRO A 99 3.19 -6.95 16.58
CA PRO A 99 3.68 -8.07 17.39
C PRO A 99 3.82 -7.70 18.87
N GLY A 100 3.48 -6.49 19.27
CA GLY A 100 3.81 -5.91 20.56
C GLY A 100 5.26 -5.43 20.65
N SER A 101 5.73 -5.11 21.84
CA SER A 101 7.13 -4.78 22.10
C SER A 101 7.84 -5.93 22.80
N SER A 102 9.14 -6.09 22.50
CA SER A 102 9.96 -7.14 23.12
C SER A 102 10.02 -7.02 24.63
N GLY A 103 9.97 -8.16 25.30
CA GLY A 103 10.04 -8.28 26.74
C GLY A 103 11.16 -9.20 27.21
N ALA A 104 11.24 -9.43 28.51
CA ALA A 104 12.17 -10.36 29.12
C ALA A 104 11.55 -10.97 30.38
N VAL A 105 11.90 -12.22 30.65
CA VAL A 105 11.48 -12.91 31.89
C VAL A 105 12.60 -13.76 32.42
N THR A 106 12.69 -13.83 33.75
CA THR A 106 13.61 -14.74 34.46
C THR A 106 12.80 -15.77 35.21
N MET A 107 13.11 -17.04 35.01
CA MET A 107 12.39 -18.18 35.58
C MET A 107 13.30 -19.09 36.39
N CYS A 108 12.75 -19.71 37.43
CA CYS A 108 13.41 -20.82 38.07
C CYS A 108 13.20 -22.11 37.26
N SER A 109 14.21 -22.98 37.17
CA SER A 109 14.10 -24.24 36.44
C SER A 109 13.03 -25.22 36.99
N THR A 110 12.57 -24.98 38.20
CA THR A 110 11.45 -25.72 38.83
C THR A 110 10.16 -24.89 38.89
N GLY A 111 10.13 -23.73 38.22
CA GLY A 111 8.98 -22.86 38.22
C GLY A 111 7.84 -23.41 37.34
N ALA A 112 6.66 -22.81 37.46
CA ALA A 112 5.53 -23.11 36.62
C ALA A 112 5.73 -22.57 35.19
N ALA A 113 5.11 -23.24 34.21
CA ALA A 113 5.03 -22.76 32.85
C ALA A 113 4.27 -21.42 32.77
N ILE A 114 4.73 -20.52 31.91
CA ILE A 114 4.13 -19.19 31.69
C ILE A 114 3.77 -18.97 30.23
N ASP A 115 2.83 -18.06 29.99
CA ASP A 115 2.46 -17.64 28.65
C ASP A 115 3.48 -16.57 28.15
N LEU A 116 4.12 -16.86 27.01
CA LEU A 116 5.09 -15.97 26.38
C LEU A 116 4.47 -14.68 25.86
N ILE A 117 3.23 -14.73 25.34
CA ILE A 117 2.57 -13.52 24.81
C ILE A 117 2.30 -12.51 25.92
N ALA A 118 2.06 -12.97 27.14
CA ALA A 118 1.88 -12.11 28.30
C ALA A 118 3.18 -11.40 28.74
N GLN A 119 4.32 -11.82 28.21
CA GLN A 119 5.63 -11.21 28.48
C GLN A 119 6.00 -10.14 27.44
N LEU A 120 5.24 -10.04 26.34
CA LEU A 120 5.37 -8.96 25.39
C LEU A 120 4.67 -7.70 25.93
N GLY A 121 5.23 -6.54 25.64
CA GLY A 121 4.58 -5.27 25.95
C GLY A 121 3.60 -4.83 24.87
N GLY A 122 2.74 -3.87 25.21
CA GLY A 122 1.71 -3.37 24.29
C GLY A 122 0.49 -4.30 24.18
N THR A 123 -0.09 -4.38 23.00
CA THR A 123 -1.25 -5.22 22.69
C THR A 123 -0.96 -6.05 21.44
N PRO A 124 -0.15 -7.10 21.54
CA PRO A 124 0.22 -7.91 20.38
C PRO A 124 -1.02 -8.51 19.70
N ASP A 125 -1.02 -8.47 18.37
CA ASP A 125 -2.05 -9.13 17.56
C ASP A 125 -2.01 -10.64 17.80
N ALA A 126 -3.18 -11.26 17.90
CA ALA A 126 -3.31 -12.71 18.08
C ALA A 126 -3.02 -13.46 16.78
N GLY A 127 -2.70 -14.75 16.90
CA GLY A 127 -2.54 -15.66 15.76
C GLY A 127 -1.13 -15.70 15.16
N GLY A 128 -0.17 -15.00 15.76
CA GLY A 128 1.23 -15.16 15.39
C GLY A 128 1.82 -16.50 15.80
N THR A 129 3.03 -16.78 15.34
CA THR A 129 3.77 -18.02 15.60
C THR A 129 5.02 -17.74 16.41
N TRP A 130 5.38 -18.69 17.26
CA TRP A 130 6.58 -18.66 18.06
C TRP A 130 7.69 -19.52 17.44
N SER A 131 8.91 -19.01 17.50
CA SER A 131 10.14 -19.74 17.21
C SER A 131 11.19 -19.46 18.29
N GLY A 132 12.09 -20.40 18.53
CA GLY A 132 13.12 -20.24 19.56
C GLY A 132 13.95 -21.50 19.79
N PRO A 133 14.74 -21.55 20.88
CA PRO A 133 15.62 -22.68 21.18
C PRO A 133 14.88 -24.00 21.41
N SER A 134 13.63 -23.94 21.85
CA SER A 134 12.73 -25.09 22.00
C SER A 134 11.41 -24.81 21.29
N ALA A 135 10.72 -25.88 20.84
CA ALA A 135 9.41 -25.77 20.23
C ALA A 135 8.38 -25.25 21.24
N VAL A 136 7.67 -24.18 20.88
CA VAL A 136 6.63 -23.57 21.72
C VAL A 136 5.27 -24.16 21.32
N VAL A 137 4.57 -24.76 22.26
CA VAL A 137 3.23 -25.31 22.05
C VAL A 137 2.23 -24.48 22.87
N GLY A 138 1.19 -23.98 22.21
CA GLY A 138 0.15 -23.19 22.87
C GLY A 138 0.64 -21.88 23.47
N GLY A 139 1.79 -21.33 23.02
CA GLY A 139 2.35 -20.08 23.54
C GLY A 139 3.05 -20.19 24.88
N MET A 140 3.14 -21.39 25.45
CA MET A 140 3.68 -21.62 26.80
C MET A 140 5.18 -21.95 26.77
N ILE A 141 5.93 -21.44 27.76
CA ILE A 141 7.29 -21.86 28.06
C ILE A 141 7.31 -22.58 29.42
N ASP A 142 7.87 -23.81 29.43
CA ASP A 142 8.07 -24.60 30.64
C ASP A 142 9.57 -24.66 30.96
N PRO A 143 10.02 -24.01 32.07
CA PRO A 143 11.44 -23.94 32.39
C PRO A 143 12.05 -25.30 32.79
N ALA A 144 11.24 -26.30 33.13
CA ALA A 144 11.72 -27.64 33.46
C ALA A 144 12.13 -28.45 32.23
N THR A 145 11.56 -28.15 31.06
CA THR A 145 11.72 -28.96 29.83
C THR A 145 12.24 -28.17 28.63
N MET A 146 12.14 -26.86 28.65
CA MET A 146 12.53 -25.99 27.54
C MET A 146 13.83 -25.23 27.84
N SER A 147 14.60 -24.95 26.80
CA SER A 147 15.87 -24.23 26.90
C SER A 147 15.65 -22.72 27.06
N ALA A 148 16.49 -22.09 27.89
CA ALA A 148 16.58 -20.64 27.97
C ALA A 148 17.14 -20.08 26.64
N GLY A 149 16.75 -18.86 26.30
CA GLY A 149 17.20 -18.13 25.13
C GLY A 149 16.13 -17.21 24.61
N VAL A 150 16.31 -16.71 23.38
CA VAL A 150 15.39 -15.76 22.75
C VAL A 150 14.30 -16.52 22.01
N TYR A 151 13.07 -16.22 22.34
CA TYR A 151 11.88 -16.70 21.66
C TYR A 151 11.29 -15.54 20.86
N THR A 152 11.02 -15.76 19.58
CA THR A 152 10.50 -14.76 18.65
C THR A 152 9.05 -15.03 18.32
N TYR A 153 8.22 -14.03 18.52
CA TYR A 153 6.83 -13.99 18.07
C TYR A 153 6.76 -13.31 16.72
N THR A 154 6.20 -13.97 15.73
CA THR A 154 6.03 -13.45 14.37
C THR A 154 4.55 -13.37 14.04
N VAL A 155 4.09 -12.17 13.67
CA VAL A 155 2.73 -11.93 13.17
C VAL A 155 2.82 -11.66 11.67
N ALA A 156 2.06 -12.44 10.90
CA ALA A 156 2.06 -12.35 9.46
C ALA A 156 1.40 -11.06 8.97
N GLY A 157 2.05 -10.36 8.07
CA GLY A 157 1.53 -9.16 7.42
C GLY A 157 0.56 -9.49 6.28
N THR A 158 -0.39 -8.59 6.04
CA THR A 158 -1.18 -8.63 4.81
C THR A 158 -0.43 -7.86 3.72
N ALA A 159 -0.05 -8.55 2.64
CA ALA A 159 0.72 -7.93 1.55
C ALA A 159 0.08 -6.60 1.09
N PRO A 160 0.89 -5.56 0.84
CA PRO A 160 2.34 -5.53 0.80
C PRO A 160 3.03 -5.23 2.15
N CYS A 161 2.30 -5.26 3.28
CA CYS A 161 2.94 -5.13 4.59
C CYS A 161 3.74 -6.40 4.92
N PRO A 162 5.00 -6.26 5.37
CA PRO A 162 5.81 -7.39 5.81
C PRO A 162 5.33 -7.92 7.16
N ASP A 163 5.71 -9.16 7.47
CA ASP A 163 5.60 -9.73 8.80
C ASP A 163 6.34 -8.85 9.82
N GLN A 164 5.84 -8.84 11.04
CA GLN A 164 6.46 -8.13 12.15
C GLN A 164 6.81 -9.09 13.28
N THR A 165 7.86 -8.76 14.03
CA THR A 165 8.35 -9.64 15.09
C THR A 165 8.61 -8.89 16.39
N ALA A 166 8.38 -9.57 17.51
CA ALA A 166 8.83 -9.18 18.84
C ALA A 166 9.48 -10.39 19.54
N THR A 167 10.30 -10.13 20.56
CA THR A 167 11.06 -11.19 21.25
C THR A 167 10.84 -11.17 22.75
N VAL A 168 10.94 -12.34 23.36
CA VAL A 168 11.03 -12.56 24.80
C VAL A 168 12.34 -13.29 25.11
#